data_d27696ce0a9394eb5149bb19331e8663
#
_entry.id   d27696ce0a9394eb5149bb19331e8663
#
_cell.length_a   1.000
_cell.length_b   1.000
_cell.length_c   1.000
_cell.angle_alpha   90.00
_cell.angle_beta   90.00
_cell.angle_gamma   90.00
#
_symmetry.space_group_name_H-M   'P 1'
#
loop_
_entity.id
_entity.type
_entity.pdbx_description
1 polymer ?
#
loop_
_entity_poly.entity_id
_entity_poly.type
_entity_poly.pdbx_seq_one_letter_code
_entity_poly.pdbx_strand_id
1 'polypeptide(L)'
;MRLLVGSVSGKRAVFAVDGDKAVNLTEAVTGIGDDQAALIADPSLLEQAQEKARELARGAKGVAVSDITPALPVSAPPTIICLGLNYTDHIKEGGYEIPDYPALFMRGQQSIM
;
A
#
# COMPACT_ATOMS: atom_id res chain seq x y z
N MET A 1 7.32 6.06 7.79
CA MET A 1 6.17 5.20 8.19
C MET A 1 6.01 4.10 7.17
N ARG A 2 5.84 2.86 7.60
CA ARG A 2 5.44 1.74 6.72
C ARG A 2 3.95 1.48 6.92
N LEU A 3 3.24 1.26 5.82
CA LEU A 3 1.81 0.95 5.84
C LEU A 3 1.57 -0.52 5.48
N LEU A 4 0.59 -1.12 6.12
CA LEU A 4 0.10 -2.46 5.83
C LEU A 4 -1.43 -2.39 5.77
N VAL A 5 -2.02 -2.92 4.73
CA VAL A 5 -3.46 -3.17 4.66
C VAL A 5 -3.68 -4.64 4.97
N GLY A 6 -4.62 -4.91 5.84
CA GLY A 6 -4.91 -6.29 6.24
C GLY A 6 -6.13 -6.37 7.14
N SER A 7 -6.41 -7.57 7.63
CA SER A 7 -7.53 -7.80 8.54
C SER A 7 -7.09 -8.44 9.84
N VAL A 8 -7.73 -8.02 10.94
CA VAL A 8 -7.63 -8.62 12.26
C VAL A 8 -9.04 -9.02 12.68
N SER A 9 -9.25 -10.26 13.03
CA SER A 9 -10.58 -10.80 13.40
C SER A 9 -11.67 -10.50 12.34
N GLY A 10 -11.31 -10.55 11.05
CA GLY A 10 -12.21 -10.30 9.92
C GLY A 10 -12.48 -8.84 9.61
N LYS A 11 -11.99 -7.89 10.39
CA LYS A 11 -12.11 -6.46 10.12
C LYS A 11 -10.89 -5.96 9.36
N ARG A 12 -11.11 -5.44 8.16
CA ARG A 12 -10.08 -4.84 7.31
C ARG A 12 -9.75 -3.42 7.77
N ALA A 13 -8.47 -3.08 7.72
CA ALA A 13 -7.99 -1.75 8.10
C ALA A 13 -6.63 -1.44 7.48
N VAL A 14 -6.25 -0.16 7.56
CA VAL A 14 -4.91 0.34 7.29
C VAL A 14 -4.14 0.42 8.61
N PHE A 15 -2.96 -0.15 8.64
CA PHE A 15 -2.08 -0.16 9.80
C PHE A 15 -0.78 0.59 9.53
N ALA A 16 -0.30 1.35 10.51
CA ALA A 16 1.08 1.83 10.54
C ALA A 16 1.95 0.81 11.29
N VAL A 17 3.03 0.38 10.65
CA VAL A 17 3.92 -0.67 11.15
C VAL A 17 5.19 -0.06 11.73
N ASP A 18 5.53 -0.48 12.96
CA ASP A 18 6.78 -0.18 13.65
C ASP A 18 7.33 -1.46 14.30
N GLY A 19 8.46 -1.95 13.78
CA GLY A 19 9.02 -3.23 14.19
C GLY A 19 8.06 -4.40 13.93
N ASP A 20 7.72 -5.10 15.00
CA ASP A 20 6.81 -6.25 15.04
C ASP A 20 5.36 -5.88 15.44
N LYS A 21 5.11 -4.58 15.66
CA LYS A 21 3.78 -4.05 16.04
C LYS A 21 3.19 -3.15 14.97
N ALA A 22 1.87 -3.08 14.98
CA ALA A 22 1.11 -2.24 14.08
C ALA A 22 -0.05 -1.55 14.81
N VAL A 23 -0.28 -0.27 14.50
CA VAL A 23 -1.39 0.51 15.04
C VAL A 23 -2.46 0.70 13.97
N ASN A 24 -3.73 0.54 14.34
CA ASN A 24 -4.87 0.67 13.44
C ASN A 24 -5.15 2.14 13.15
N LEU A 25 -4.82 2.59 11.95
CA LEU A 25 -5.06 3.97 11.51
C LEU A 25 -6.52 4.21 11.11
N THR A 26 -7.20 3.20 10.58
CA THR A 26 -8.62 3.31 10.20
C THR A 26 -9.50 3.67 11.40
N GLU A 27 -9.19 3.13 12.59
CA GLU A 27 -9.89 3.49 13.83
C GLU A 27 -9.41 4.81 14.43
N ALA A 28 -8.15 5.15 14.22
CA ALA A 28 -7.51 6.29 14.87
C ALA A 28 -7.71 7.63 14.15
N VAL A 29 -7.97 7.61 12.83
CA VAL A 29 -8.08 8.80 11.98
C VAL A 29 -9.29 8.66 11.07
N THR A 30 -10.23 9.58 11.22
CA THR A 30 -11.44 9.61 10.38
C THR A 30 -11.11 9.86 8.93
N GLY A 31 -11.73 9.12 8.01
CA GLY A 31 -11.59 9.32 6.58
C GLY A 31 -10.58 8.40 5.88
N ILE A 32 -9.77 7.62 6.62
CA ILE A 32 -8.81 6.69 5.99
C ILE A 32 -9.52 5.55 5.24
N GLY A 33 -10.63 5.04 5.76
CA GLY A 33 -11.27 3.86 5.17
C GLY A 33 -10.51 2.56 5.50
N ASP A 34 -10.70 1.54 4.68
CA ASP A 34 -10.17 0.19 4.89
C ASP A 34 -9.03 -0.18 3.91
N ASP A 35 -8.59 0.77 3.07
CA ASP A 35 -7.42 0.66 2.20
C ASP A 35 -6.66 2.00 2.06
N GLN A 36 -5.58 2.02 1.27
CA GLN A 36 -4.72 3.20 1.17
C GLN A 36 -5.22 4.27 0.20
N ALA A 37 -6.34 4.07 -0.49
CA ALA A 37 -6.79 4.98 -1.56
C ALA A 37 -6.98 6.42 -1.07
N ALA A 38 -7.61 6.61 0.10
CA ALA A 38 -7.82 7.93 0.69
C ALA A 38 -6.50 8.62 1.08
N LEU A 39 -5.53 7.87 1.61
CA LEU A 39 -4.20 8.40 1.97
C LEU A 39 -3.39 8.82 0.76
N ILE A 40 -3.58 8.14 -0.38
CA ILE A 40 -2.92 8.48 -1.66
C ILE A 40 -3.55 9.74 -2.25
N ALA A 41 -4.88 9.88 -2.14
CA ALA A 41 -5.64 10.98 -2.73
C ALA A 41 -5.53 12.29 -1.94
N ASP A 42 -5.32 12.23 -0.62
CA ASP A 42 -5.30 13.40 0.26
C ASP A 42 -4.01 13.48 1.09
N PRO A 43 -3.06 14.36 0.70
CA PRO A 43 -1.82 14.56 1.44
C PRO A 43 -2.03 15.03 2.88
N SER A 44 -3.10 15.79 3.16
CA SER A 44 -3.39 16.27 4.52
C SER A 44 -3.82 15.13 5.44
N LEU A 45 -4.58 14.18 4.91
CA LEU A 45 -4.96 12.96 5.61
C LEU A 45 -3.74 12.07 5.89
N LEU A 46 -2.79 12.02 4.96
CA LEU A 46 -1.53 11.30 5.14
C LEU A 46 -0.69 11.90 6.28
N GLU A 47 -0.62 13.23 6.36
CA GLU A 47 0.08 13.93 7.45
C GLU A 47 -0.55 13.63 8.82
N GLN A 48 -1.88 13.71 8.93
CA GLN A 48 -2.62 13.34 10.14
C GLN A 48 -2.37 11.89 10.54
N ALA A 49 -2.39 10.97 9.58
CA ALA A 49 -2.10 9.56 9.81
C ALA A 49 -0.67 9.34 10.32
N GLN A 50 0.32 10.08 9.79
CA GLN A 50 1.72 10.02 10.25
C GLN A 50 1.88 10.52 11.67
N GLU A 51 1.24 11.63 12.02
CA GLU A 51 1.28 12.19 13.37
C GLU A 51 0.65 11.23 14.38
N LYS A 52 -0.54 10.71 14.05
CA LYS A 52 -1.26 9.76 14.90
C LYS A 52 -0.50 8.44 15.07
N ALA A 53 0.14 7.94 14.01
CA ALA A 53 0.99 6.76 14.09
C ALA A 53 2.15 6.96 15.09
N ARG A 54 2.83 8.12 15.06
CA ARG A 54 3.91 8.44 16.00
C ARG A 54 3.43 8.54 17.45
N GLU A 55 2.25 9.12 17.68
CA GLU A 55 1.61 9.21 18.99
C GLU A 55 1.32 7.81 19.55
N LEU A 56 0.66 6.97 18.77
CA LEU A 56 0.22 5.63 19.18
C LEU A 56 1.41 4.67 19.38
N ALA A 57 2.46 4.79 18.58
CA ALA A 57 3.67 3.98 18.74
C ALA A 57 4.35 4.21 20.09
N ARG A 58 4.33 5.44 20.63
CA ARG A 58 4.86 5.77 21.96
C ARG A 58 4.06 5.12 23.11
N GLY A 59 2.78 4.87 22.89
CA GLY A 59 1.86 4.32 23.90
C GLY A 59 1.88 2.80 24.03
N ALA A 60 2.77 2.08 23.35
CA ALA A 60 2.86 0.62 23.31
C ALA A 60 1.54 -0.11 22.94
N LYS A 61 0.55 0.61 22.42
CA LYS A 61 -0.73 0.05 21.97
C LYS A 61 -0.61 -0.32 20.49
N GLY A 62 -0.80 -1.60 20.18
CA GLY A 62 -0.79 -2.11 18.82
C GLY A 62 -1.04 -3.61 18.81
N VAL A 63 -1.38 -4.12 17.64
CA VAL A 63 -1.48 -5.55 17.37
C VAL A 63 -0.14 -6.07 16.85
N ALA A 64 0.14 -7.35 17.04
CA ALA A 64 1.32 -7.94 16.42
C ALA A 64 1.12 -8.01 14.89
N VAL A 65 2.18 -7.71 14.14
CA VAL A 65 2.12 -7.79 12.66
C VAL A 65 1.77 -9.21 12.21
N SER A 66 2.18 -10.23 12.97
CA SER A 66 1.84 -11.65 12.73
C SER A 66 0.34 -11.96 12.82
N ASP A 67 -0.44 -11.14 13.53
CA ASP A 67 -1.87 -11.34 13.71
C ASP A 67 -2.70 -10.67 12.58
N ILE A 68 -2.02 -9.95 11.70
CA ILE A 68 -2.66 -9.27 10.57
C ILE A 68 -2.59 -10.19 9.34
N THR A 69 -3.73 -10.56 8.80
CA THR A 69 -3.81 -11.21 7.49
C THR A 69 -3.66 -10.14 6.41
N PRO A 70 -2.57 -10.13 5.62
CA PRO A 70 -2.33 -9.10 4.62
C PRO A 70 -3.41 -9.06 3.53
N ALA A 71 -3.67 -7.88 3.01
CA ALA A 71 -4.58 -7.64 1.90
C ALA A 71 -3.96 -6.65 0.90
N LEU A 72 -4.59 -6.49 -0.26
CA LEU A 72 -4.14 -5.53 -1.27
C LEU A 72 -4.14 -4.11 -0.70
N PRO A 73 -3.10 -3.31 -0.97
CA PRO A 73 -2.99 -1.93 -0.47
C PRO A 73 -4.09 -1.01 -1.01
N VAL A 74 -4.54 -1.24 -2.24
CA VAL A 74 -5.71 -0.61 -2.86
C VAL A 74 -6.62 -1.72 -3.36
N SER A 75 -7.85 -1.78 -2.84
CA SER A 75 -8.76 -2.89 -3.09
C SER A 75 -9.33 -2.92 -4.50
N ALA A 76 -9.54 -1.74 -5.10
CA ALA A 76 -10.17 -1.59 -6.41
C ALA A 76 -9.51 -0.48 -7.24
N PRO A 77 -8.23 -0.63 -7.67
CA PRO A 77 -7.61 0.36 -8.53
C PRO A 77 -8.35 0.40 -9.89
N PRO A 78 -8.71 1.58 -10.37
CA PRO A 78 -9.45 1.71 -11.63
C PRO A 78 -8.62 1.28 -12.85
N THR A 79 -7.31 1.49 -12.78
CA THR A 79 -6.36 1.19 -13.84
C THR A 79 -5.01 0.84 -13.27
N ILE A 80 -4.34 -0.14 -13.87
CA ILE A 80 -2.96 -0.50 -13.56
C ILE A 80 -2.12 -0.13 -14.78
N ILE A 81 -1.17 0.79 -14.61
CA ILE A 81 -0.23 1.18 -15.67
C ILE A 81 1.08 0.46 -15.42
N CYS A 82 1.54 -0.28 -16.41
CA CYS A 82 2.76 -1.06 -16.37
C CYS A 82 3.80 -0.49 -17.32
N LEU A 83 5.07 -0.60 -16.95
CA LEU A 83 6.22 -0.32 -17.80
C LEU A 83 6.72 -1.63 -18.41
N GLY A 84 6.71 -1.71 -19.74
CA GLY A 84 7.39 -2.77 -20.50
C GLY A 84 8.86 -2.44 -20.69
N LEU A 85 9.68 -3.48 -20.85
CA LEU A 85 11.12 -3.34 -21.14
C LEU A 85 11.86 -2.42 -20.16
N ASN A 86 11.48 -2.47 -18.87
CA ASN A 86 12.00 -1.58 -17.83
C ASN A 86 13.30 -2.07 -17.17
N TYR A 87 13.69 -3.34 -17.40
CA TYR A 87 14.89 -3.95 -16.83
C TYR A 87 15.86 -4.34 -17.95
N THR A 88 17.09 -3.82 -17.90
CA THR A 88 18.11 -4.01 -18.92
C THR A 88 18.42 -5.50 -19.20
N ASP A 89 18.44 -6.32 -18.15
CA ASP A 89 18.73 -7.74 -18.31
C ASP A 89 17.58 -8.46 -19.04
N HIS A 90 16.34 -8.14 -18.72
CA HIS A 90 15.16 -8.66 -19.41
C HIS A 90 15.11 -8.23 -20.90
N ILE A 91 15.54 -7.01 -21.21
CA ILE A 91 15.65 -6.51 -22.59
C ILE A 91 16.65 -7.35 -23.37
N LYS A 92 17.84 -7.62 -22.80
CA LYS A 92 18.89 -8.42 -23.40
C LYS A 92 18.48 -9.88 -23.60
N GLU A 93 17.85 -10.49 -22.60
CA GLU A 93 17.33 -11.86 -22.68
C GLU A 93 16.29 -12.03 -23.79
N GLY A 94 15.43 -11.03 -23.97
CA GLY A 94 14.41 -11.01 -25.01
C GLY A 94 14.92 -10.64 -26.41
N GLY A 95 16.19 -10.24 -26.55
CA GLY A 95 16.78 -9.80 -27.82
C GLY A 95 16.22 -8.47 -28.33
N TYR A 96 15.68 -7.63 -27.44
CA TYR A 96 15.13 -6.32 -27.78
C TYR A 96 16.20 -5.24 -27.67
N GLU A 97 16.01 -4.14 -28.40
CA GLU A 97 16.75 -2.90 -28.20
C GLU A 97 16.16 -2.11 -27.02
N ILE A 98 17.00 -1.34 -26.34
CA ILE A 98 16.56 -0.43 -25.27
C ILE A 98 15.70 0.65 -25.91
N PRO A 99 14.44 0.82 -25.54
CA PRO A 99 13.57 1.81 -26.14
C PRO A 99 13.96 3.23 -25.72
N ASP A 100 13.90 4.18 -26.65
CA ASP A 100 14.13 5.63 -26.37
C ASP A 100 13.03 6.24 -25.50
N TYR A 101 11.83 5.64 -25.48
CA TYR A 101 10.68 6.07 -24.71
C TYR A 101 10.09 4.92 -23.89
N PRO A 102 9.50 5.20 -22.72
CA PRO A 102 8.86 4.16 -21.92
C PRO A 102 7.75 3.44 -22.70
N ALA A 103 7.86 2.11 -22.79
CA ALA A 103 6.78 1.27 -23.31
C ALA A 103 5.72 1.10 -22.23
N LEU A 104 4.55 1.73 -22.39
CA LEU A 104 3.45 1.66 -21.42
C LEU A 104 2.38 0.67 -21.90
N PHE A 105 1.87 -0.13 -20.97
CA PHE A 105 0.67 -0.92 -21.19
C PHE A 105 -0.24 -0.88 -19.97
N MET A 106 -1.54 -1.09 -20.19
CA MET A 106 -2.54 -1.05 -19.13
C MET A 106 -3.11 -2.43 -18.87
N ARG A 107 -3.47 -2.67 -17.63
CA ARG A 107 -4.22 -3.86 -17.19
C ARG A 107 -5.46 -3.45 -16.44
N GLY A 108 -6.52 -4.22 -16.58
CA GLY A 108 -7.77 -4.02 -15.84
C GLY A 108 -7.67 -4.56 -14.41
N GLN A 109 -8.61 -4.14 -13.58
CA GLN A 109 -8.74 -4.56 -12.18
C GLN A 109 -8.77 -6.09 -12.03
N GLN A 110 -9.38 -6.82 -12.98
CA GLN A 110 -9.49 -8.28 -12.96
C GLN A 110 -8.14 -9.01 -13.03
N SER A 111 -7.04 -8.30 -13.34
CA SER A 111 -5.70 -8.88 -13.32
C SER A 111 -5.02 -8.89 -11.95
N ILE A 112 -5.69 -8.38 -10.92
CA ILE A 112 -5.25 -8.45 -9.52
C ILE A 112 -5.86 -9.73 -8.91
N MET A 113 -4.99 -10.60 -8.49
CA MET A 113 -5.35 -11.83 -7.77
C MET A 113 -4.85 -11.78 -6.34
#